data_85ca977122ff1eea76f4f562a1ad2fe8
#
_entry.id   85ca977122ff1eea76f4f562a1ad2fe8
#
_cell.length_a   1.000
_cell.length_b   1.000
_cell.length_c   1.000
_cell.angle_alpha   90.00
_cell.angle_beta   90.00
_cell.angle_gamma   90.00
#
_symmetry.space_group_name_H-M   'P 1'
#
loop_
_entity.id
_entity.type
_entity.pdbx_description
1 polymer ?
#
loop_
_entity_poly.entity_id
_entity_poly.type
_entity_poly.pdbx_seq_one_letter_code
_entity_poly.pdbx_strand_id
1 'polypeptide(L)'
;LIKKYMNTDSASPYLFPILTGGESTEATYREYQIALRNFNYQLLLLKQVLALTSDLSSYTARHTWATMAYYCEIHPGIISEAMGHSSIIVTETYLKPFRIGK
;
A
#
# COMPACT_ATOMS: atom_id res chain seq x y z
N LEU A 1 -14.16 -7.02 -8.15
CA LEU A 1 -13.77 -5.84 -7.37
C LEU A 1 -12.94 -4.86 -8.19
N ILE A 2 -11.89 -5.36 -8.86
CA ILE A 2 -11.04 -4.51 -9.70
C ILE A 2 -11.85 -3.82 -10.80
N LYS A 3 -12.72 -4.56 -11.47
CA LYS A 3 -13.57 -4.01 -12.55
C LYS A 3 -14.49 -2.90 -12.07
N LYS A 4 -14.97 -2.99 -10.83
CA LYS A 4 -15.88 -2.01 -10.25
C LYS A 4 -15.22 -0.64 -10.07
N TYR A 5 -13.95 -0.62 -9.65
CA TYR A 5 -13.23 0.60 -9.33
C TYR A 5 -12.20 0.99 -10.38
N MET A 6 -12.12 0.21 -11.47
CA MET A 6 -11.15 0.44 -12.52
C MET A 6 -11.43 1.76 -13.24
N ASN A 7 -10.36 2.38 -13.72
CA ASN A 7 -10.45 3.64 -14.46
C ASN A 7 -11.25 3.45 -15.75
N THR A 8 -12.22 4.32 -15.99
CA THR A 8 -13.04 4.30 -17.19
C THR A 8 -12.39 5.04 -18.36
N ASP A 9 -11.37 5.86 -18.10
CA ASP A 9 -10.62 6.58 -19.13
C ASP A 9 -9.57 5.66 -19.72
N SER A 10 -9.81 5.17 -20.93
CA SER A 10 -8.88 4.26 -21.62
C SER A 10 -7.56 4.92 -22.01
N ALA A 11 -7.51 6.25 -22.04
CA ALA A 11 -6.28 6.98 -22.34
C ALA A 11 -5.35 7.09 -21.14
N SER A 12 -5.85 6.85 -19.93
CA SER A 12 -5.04 6.90 -18.73
C SER A 12 -4.14 5.67 -18.63
N PRO A 13 -2.84 5.83 -18.24
CA PRO A 13 -1.95 4.71 -18.02
C PRO A 13 -2.17 4.01 -16.68
N TYR A 14 -3.07 4.53 -15.83
CA TYR A 14 -3.28 4.01 -14.48
C TYR A 14 -4.54 3.16 -14.40
N LEU A 15 -4.46 2.09 -13.62
CA LEU A 15 -5.56 1.15 -13.43
C LEU A 15 -6.74 1.81 -12.70
N PHE A 16 -6.46 2.63 -11.71
CA PHE A 16 -7.47 3.30 -10.90
C PHE A 16 -7.44 4.81 -11.12
N PRO A 17 -8.59 5.51 -11.02
CA PRO A 17 -8.67 6.94 -11.29
C PRO A 17 -8.16 7.80 -10.11
N ILE A 18 -6.93 7.57 -9.68
CA ILE A 18 -6.29 8.31 -8.59
C ILE A 18 -5.36 9.39 -9.15
N LEU A 19 -4.51 8.99 -10.11
CA LEU A 19 -3.62 9.90 -10.80
C LEU A 19 -4.16 10.15 -12.19
N THR A 20 -4.07 11.40 -12.66
CA THR A 20 -4.61 11.77 -13.96
C THR A 20 -3.65 11.48 -15.11
N GLY A 21 -2.38 11.21 -14.83
CA GLY A 21 -1.38 11.03 -15.86
C GLY A 21 -0.88 12.34 -16.44
N GLY A 22 -0.90 13.41 -15.61
CA GLY A 22 -0.48 14.74 -16.02
C GLY A 22 0.92 14.79 -16.61
N GLU A 23 1.19 15.82 -17.39
CA GLU A 23 2.44 16.00 -18.13
C GLU A 23 3.62 16.27 -17.22
N SER A 24 3.39 16.86 -16.05
CA SER A 24 4.44 17.26 -15.12
C SER A 24 4.65 16.22 -14.03
N THR A 25 5.90 15.81 -13.81
CA THR A 25 6.26 14.92 -12.71
C THR A 25 5.92 15.55 -11.36
N GLU A 26 6.10 16.87 -11.23
CA GLU A 26 5.78 17.58 -10.01
C GLU A 26 4.28 17.57 -9.74
N ALA A 27 3.45 17.78 -10.78
CA ALA A 27 2.00 17.73 -10.65
C ALA A 27 1.53 16.33 -10.26
N THR A 28 2.10 15.29 -10.85
CA THR A 28 1.79 13.90 -10.53
C THR A 28 2.14 13.58 -9.08
N TYR A 29 3.29 14.04 -8.62
CA TYR A 29 3.72 13.85 -7.23
C TYR A 29 2.77 14.54 -6.26
N ARG A 30 2.31 15.74 -6.61
CA ARG A 30 1.34 16.49 -5.79
C ARG A 30 0.00 15.75 -5.71
N GLU A 31 -0.48 15.23 -6.84
CA GLU A 31 -1.69 14.41 -6.87
C GLU A 31 -1.55 13.18 -5.99
N TYR A 32 -0.40 12.51 -6.05
CA TYR A 32 -0.10 11.36 -5.20
C TYR A 32 -0.16 11.73 -3.72
N GLN A 33 0.48 12.84 -3.33
CA GLN A 33 0.48 13.26 -1.93
C GLN A 33 -0.91 13.59 -1.41
N ILE A 34 -1.74 14.25 -2.24
CA ILE A 34 -3.11 14.59 -1.88
C ILE A 34 -3.94 13.31 -1.73
N ALA A 35 -3.81 12.38 -2.68
CA ALA A 35 -4.54 11.12 -2.64
C ALA A 35 -4.17 10.30 -1.40
N LEU A 36 -2.88 10.22 -1.08
CA LEU A 36 -2.40 9.49 0.09
C LEU A 36 -2.92 10.12 1.38
N ARG A 37 -2.90 11.44 1.47
CA ARG A 37 -3.41 12.17 2.64
C ARG A 37 -4.90 11.91 2.83
N ASN A 38 -5.68 11.99 1.75
CA ASN A 38 -7.11 11.73 1.80
C ASN A 38 -7.40 10.28 2.19
N PHE A 39 -6.65 9.34 1.65
CA PHE A 39 -6.79 7.93 1.97
C PHE A 39 -6.53 7.68 3.47
N ASN A 40 -5.44 8.21 3.99
CA ASN A 40 -5.11 8.04 5.40
C ASN A 40 -6.11 8.76 6.32
N TYR A 41 -6.66 9.89 5.88
CA TYR A 41 -7.71 10.58 6.62
C TYR A 41 -8.98 9.72 6.71
N GLN A 42 -9.38 9.09 5.61
CA GLN A 42 -10.53 8.19 5.59
C GLN A 42 -10.30 6.99 6.51
N LEU A 43 -9.08 6.45 6.56
CA LEU A 43 -8.73 5.38 7.48
C LEU A 43 -8.81 5.83 8.94
N LEU A 44 -8.44 7.07 9.23
CA LEU A 44 -8.57 7.63 10.58
C LEU A 44 -10.05 7.69 11.00
N LEU A 45 -10.93 8.12 10.09
CA LEU A 45 -12.37 8.14 10.38
C LEU A 45 -12.90 6.73 10.59
N LEU A 46 -12.46 5.78 9.79
CA LEU A 46 -12.84 4.38 9.93
C LEU A 46 -12.40 3.80 11.28
N LYS A 47 -11.18 4.14 11.70
CA LYS A 47 -10.66 3.75 13.01
C LYS A 47 -11.58 4.24 14.13
N GLN A 48 -12.04 5.49 14.05
CA GLN A 48 -12.94 6.06 15.03
C GLN A 48 -14.29 5.38 15.04
N VAL A 49 -14.85 5.11 13.86
CA VAL A 49 -16.15 4.43 13.74
C VAL A 49 -16.11 3.02 14.31
N LEU A 50 -15.01 2.30 14.08
CA LEU A 50 -14.83 0.93 14.56
C LEU A 50 -14.27 0.85 15.98
N ALA A 51 -13.95 1.99 16.59
CA ALA A 51 -13.36 2.08 17.93
C ALA A 51 -12.09 1.24 18.07
N LEU A 52 -11.24 1.24 17.05
CA LEU A 52 -10.00 0.49 17.08
C LEU A 52 -8.95 1.21 17.92
N THR A 53 -8.12 0.44 18.62
CA THR A 53 -7.02 0.98 19.42
C THR A 53 -5.73 1.14 18.63
N SER A 54 -5.58 0.36 17.56
CA SER A 54 -4.40 0.41 16.69
C SER A 54 -4.61 1.41 15.56
N ASP A 55 -3.52 2.03 15.14
CA ASP A 55 -3.58 2.97 14.02
C ASP A 55 -3.84 2.25 12.70
N LEU A 56 -4.65 2.89 11.85
CA LEU A 56 -4.89 2.45 10.48
C LEU A 56 -4.27 3.46 9.52
N SER A 57 -3.46 2.96 8.58
CA SER A 57 -2.86 3.77 7.53
C SER A 57 -2.53 2.88 6.34
N SER A 58 -2.14 3.49 5.22
CA SER A 58 -1.66 2.73 4.08
C SER A 58 -0.44 1.89 4.44
N TYR A 59 0.43 2.41 5.31
CA TYR A 59 1.60 1.67 5.80
C TYR A 59 1.18 0.45 6.61
N THR A 60 0.19 0.58 7.48
CA THR A 60 -0.33 -0.54 8.28
C THR A 60 -0.87 -1.65 7.38
N ALA A 61 -1.64 -1.30 6.34
CA ALA A 61 -2.17 -2.28 5.40
C ALA A 61 -1.05 -3.02 4.67
N ARG A 62 -0.04 -2.28 4.21
CA ARG A 62 1.12 -2.83 3.53
C ARG A 62 1.90 -3.79 4.43
N HIS A 63 2.12 -3.39 5.68
CA HIS A 63 2.83 -4.18 6.67
C HIS A 63 2.06 -5.47 7.02
N THR A 64 0.74 -5.36 7.17
CA THR A 64 -0.13 -6.50 7.45
C THR A 64 -0.08 -7.52 6.32
N TRP A 65 -0.15 -7.05 5.08
CA TRP A 65 -0.08 -7.93 3.93
C TRP A 65 1.24 -8.72 3.91
N ALA A 66 2.36 -8.03 4.12
CA ALA A 66 3.67 -8.66 4.12
C ALA A 66 3.81 -9.69 5.24
N THR A 67 3.30 -9.35 6.43
CA THR A 67 3.31 -10.24 7.59
C THR A 67 2.49 -11.49 7.34
N MET A 68 1.28 -11.32 6.79
CA MET A 68 0.41 -12.45 6.48
C MET A 68 1.04 -13.35 5.42
N ALA A 69 1.65 -12.75 4.39
CA ALA A 69 2.35 -13.52 3.37
C ALA A 69 3.50 -14.33 3.98
N TYR A 70 4.23 -13.73 4.89
CA TYR A 70 5.33 -14.41 5.59
C TYR A 70 4.81 -15.60 6.41
N TYR A 71 3.71 -15.42 7.14
CA TYR A 71 3.12 -16.52 7.92
C TYR A 71 2.52 -17.61 7.05
N CYS A 72 2.14 -17.29 5.81
CA CYS A 72 1.70 -18.28 4.83
C CYS A 72 2.87 -18.99 4.15
N GLU A 73 4.08 -18.77 4.64
CA GLU A 73 5.31 -19.41 4.14
C GLU A 73 5.64 -19.03 2.70
N ILE A 74 5.22 -17.82 2.28
CA ILE A 74 5.62 -17.26 1.00
C ILE A 74 7.08 -16.85 1.08
N HIS A 75 7.88 -17.23 0.10
CA HIS A 75 9.29 -16.92 0.08
C HIS A 75 9.53 -15.40 0.13
N PRO A 76 10.46 -14.92 1.00
CA PRO A 76 10.73 -13.47 1.10
C PRO A 76 11.09 -12.80 -0.23
N GLY A 77 11.66 -13.52 -1.18
CA GLY A 77 11.94 -12.98 -2.52
C GLY A 77 10.68 -12.59 -3.27
N ILE A 78 9.62 -13.38 -3.13
CA ILE A 78 8.32 -13.08 -3.76
C ILE A 78 7.68 -11.88 -3.06
N ILE A 79 7.76 -11.85 -1.73
CA ILE A 79 7.25 -10.71 -0.95
C ILE A 79 7.99 -9.43 -1.34
N SER A 80 9.31 -9.50 -1.47
CA SER A 80 10.15 -8.38 -1.88
C SER A 80 9.71 -7.82 -3.23
N GLU A 81 9.51 -8.70 -4.20
CA GLU A 81 9.08 -8.30 -5.55
C GLU A 81 7.70 -7.67 -5.54
N ALA A 82 6.75 -8.29 -4.83
CA ALA A 82 5.40 -7.77 -4.73
C ALA A 82 5.33 -6.42 -4.01
N MET A 83 6.20 -6.20 -3.04
CA MET A 83 6.29 -4.94 -2.29
C MET A 83 7.04 -3.86 -3.06
N GLY A 84 7.74 -4.22 -4.12
CA GLY A 84 8.57 -3.28 -4.89
C GLY A 84 9.85 -2.88 -4.17
N HIS A 85 10.37 -3.72 -3.28
CA HIS A 85 11.62 -3.45 -2.60
C HIS A 85 12.81 -3.59 -3.57
N SER A 86 13.83 -2.77 -3.36
CA SER A 86 15.02 -2.78 -4.20
C SER A 86 15.88 -4.04 -4.03
N SER A 87 15.77 -4.69 -2.88
CA SER A 87 16.47 -5.95 -2.61
C SER A 87 15.72 -6.76 -1.56
N ILE A 88 16.03 -8.06 -1.52
CA ILE A 88 15.45 -8.96 -0.52
C ILE A 88 15.88 -8.59 0.90
N ILE A 89 17.03 -7.95 1.05
CA ILE A 89 17.55 -7.51 2.36
C ILE A 89 16.59 -6.52 3.00
N VAL A 90 16.01 -5.61 2.21
CA VAL A 90 15.01 -4.64 2.68
C VAL A 90 13.81 -5.39 3.26
N THR A 91 13.34 -6.41 2.55
CA THR A 91 12.20 -7.23 2.99
C THR A 91 12.52 -7.99 4.27
N GLU A 92 13.68 -8.59 4.35
CA GLU A 92 14.11 -9.33 5.54
C GLU A 92 14.19 -8.43 6.76
N THR A 93 14.71 -7.22 6.59
CA THR A 93 14.75 -6.22 7.65
C THR A 93 13.33 -5.82 8.09
N TYR A 94 12.44 -5.65 7.11
CA TYR A 94 11.05 -5.28 7.34
C TYR A 94 10.31 -6.35 8.14
N LEU A 95 10.58 -7.62 7.87
CA LEU A 95 9.93 -8.76 8.52
C LEU A 95 10.65 -9.24 9.79
N LYS A 96 11.81 -8.68 10.10
CA LYS A 96 12.63 -9.11 11.22
C LYS A 96 11.90 -9.17 12.56
N PRO A 97 11.06 -8.17 12.93
CA PRO A 97 10.34 -8.21 14.21
C PRO A 97 9.43 -9.42 14.36
N PHE A 98 8.92 -9.97 13.26
CA PHE A 98 8.03 -11.12 13.29
C PHE A 98 8.78 -12.45 13.39
N ARG A 99 10.04 -12.46 12.96
CA ARG A 99 10.88 -13.65 13.01
C ARG A 99 11.37 -13.95 14.43
N ILE A 100 11.48 -12.92 15.25
CA ILE A 100 11.97 -13.05 16.62
C ILE A 100 10.94 -13.74 17.53
N GLY A 101 9.66 -13.62 17.21
CA GLY A 101 8.57 -14.15 18.00
C GLY A 101 8.35 -15.66 17.88
N LYS A 102 9.21 -16.33 17.14
CA LYS A 102 9.10 -17.79 16.97
C LYS A 102 9.93 -18.54 18.04
#